data_991a52cfd4a1c8eefe42843dc429c1cf
#
_entry.id   991a52cfd4a1c8eefe42843dc429c1cf
#
_cell.length_a   1.000
_cell.length_b   1.000
_cell.length_c   1.000
_cell.angle_alpha   90.00
_cell.angle_beta   90.00
_cell.angle_gamma   90.00
#
_symmetry.space_group_name_H-M   'P 1'
#
loop_
_entity.id
_entity.type
_entity.pdbx_description
1 polymer ?
#
loop_
_entity_poly.entity_id
_entity_poly.type
_entity_poly.pdbx_seq_one_letter_code
_entity_poly.pdbx_strand_id
1 'polypeptide(L)' 'MHVGKKGDILTTVRLQDKLFEDFKIEAVRNKITMRNLLERAMYLYMTDESFKRTVNNQLNVLYSGSI' A
#
# COMPACT_ATOMS: atom_id res chain seq x y z
N MET A 1 8.96 3.73 -20.37
CA MET A 1 8.40 2.92 -19.28
C MET A 1 8.57 1.45 -19.63
N HIS A 2 9.02 0.67 -18.67
CA HIS A 2 9.23 -0.76 -18.88
C HIS A 2 8.00 -1.55 -18.46
N VAL A 3 7.60 -2.49 -19.28
CA VAL A 3 6.49 -3.39 -18.99
C VAL A 3 7.07 -4.78 -18.76
N GLY A 4 6.95 -5.30 -17.52
CA GLY A 4 7.53 -6.60 -17.19
C GLY A 4 6.79 -7.75 -17.81
N LYS A 5 5.47 -7.75 -17.71
CA LYS A 5 4.59 -8.71 -18.33
C LYS A 5 3.47 -7.97 -19.02
N LYS A 6 2.78 -8.67 -19.94
CA LYS A 6 1.63 -8.06 -20.59
C LYS A 6 0.63 -7.61 -19.56
N GLY A 7 0.30 -6.32 -19.58
CA GLY A 7 -0.64 -5.73 -18.66
C GLY A 7 -0.06 -5.19 -17.36
N ASP A 8 1.23 -5.44 -17.11
CA ASP A 8 1.89 -4.94 -15.90
C ASP A 8 2.75 -3.73 -16.26
N ILE A 9 2.79 -2.76 -15.34
CA ILE A 9 3.70 -1.62 -15.47
C ILE A 9 4.58 -1.55 -14.23
N LEU A 10 5.72 -0.89 -14.38
CA LEU A 10 6.62 -0.64 -13.27
C LEU A 10 6.44 0.79 -12.80
N THR A 11 6.13 0.96 -11.53
CA THR A 11 6.01 2.30 -10.93
C THR A 11 6.93 2.39 -9.72
N THR A 12 7.27 3.63 -9.35
CA THR A 12 8.07 3.85 -8.15
C THR A 12 7.37 4.88 -7.27
N VAL A 13 7.46 4.66 -5.95
CA VAL A 13 6.94 5.59 -4.97
C VAL A 13 7.95 5.71 -3.85
N ARG A 14 7.96 6.87 -3.19
CA ARG A 14 8.76 7.04 -1.98
C ARG A 14 7.86 6.81 -0.78
N LEU A 15 8.35 6.05 0.18
CA LEU A 15 7.60 5.73 1.38
C LEU A 15 8.41 6.12 2.60
N GLN A 16 7.72 6.40 3.69
CA GLN A 16 8.39 6.63 4.96
C GLN A 16 9.07 5.33 5.38
N ASP A 17 10.35 5.39 5.73
CA ASP A 17 11.15 4.21 5.96
C ASP A 17 10.63 3.36 7.15
N LYS A 18 10.30 4.00 8.27
CA LYS A 18 9.80 3.27 9.43
C LYS A 18 8.44 2.63 9.18
N LEU A 19 7.57 3.34 8.48
CA LEU A 19 6.26 2.80 8.12
C LEU A 19 6.44 1.58 7.23
N PHE A 20 7.31 1.65 6.26
CA PHE A 20 7.57 0.53 5.37
C PHE A 20 8.19 -0.66 6.11
N GLU A 21 9.14 -0.41 7.02
CA GLU A 21 9.77 -1.47 7.81
C GLU A 21 8.74 -2.21 8.65
N ASP A 22 7.89 -1.48 9.36
CA ASP A 22 6.85 -2.09 10.18
C ASP A 22 5.82 -2.81 9.33
N PHE A 23 5.48 -2.25 8.17
CA PHE A 23 4.60 -2.93 7.24
C PHE A 23 5.18 -4.26 6.79
N LYS A 24 6.50 -4.33 6.52
CA LYS A 24 7.11 -5.58 6.07
C LYS A 24 6.95 -6.68 7.10
N ILE A 25 7.07 -6.33 8.38
CA ILE A 25 6.89 -7.31 9.45
C ILE A 25 5.46 -7.85 9.45
N GLU A 26 4.47 -6.95 9.38
CA GLU A 26 3.07 -7.35 9.33
C GLU A 26 2.76 -8.15 8.07
N ALA A 27 3.38 -7.78 6.96
CA ALA A 27 3.15 -8.46 5.69
C ALA A 27 3.61 -9.91 5.75
N VAL A 28 4.75 -10.17 6.39
CA VAL A 28 5.24 -11.53 6.56
C VAL A 28 4.27 -12.35 7.40
N ARG A 29 3.78 -11.77 8.50
CA ARG A 29 2.81 -12.45 9.36
C ARG A 29 1.53 -12.80 8.63
N ASN A 30 1.07 -11.91 7.76
CA ASN A 30 -0.21 -12.07 7.06
C ASN A 30 -0.04 -12.61 5.65
N LYS A 31 1.19 -12.95 5.27
CA LYS A 31 1.51 -13.56 3.97
C LYS A 31 1.00 -12.71 2.80
N ILE A 32 1.19 -11.40 2.91
CA ILE A 32 0.79 -10.47 1.86
C ILE A 32 2.05 -9.74 1.36
N THR A 33 2.10 -9.45 0.07
CA THR A 33 3.20 -8.69 -0.53
C THR A 33 2.78 -7.23 -0.69
N MET A 34 3.76 -6.36 -0.90
CA MET A 34 3.48 -4.96 -1.19
C MET A 34 2.59 -4.83 -2.43
N ARG A 35 2.90 -5.59 -3.47
CA ARG A 35 2.09 -5.56 -4.69
C ARG A 35 0.63 -5.94 -4.40
N ASN A 36 0.44 -7.02 -3.64
CA ASN A 36 -0.92 -7.47 -3.32
C ASN A 36 -1.67 -6.42 -2.50
N LEU A 37 -0.99 -5.82 -1.53
CA LEU A 37 -1.61 -4.76 -0.74
C LEU A 37 -2.04 -3.60 -1.64
N LEU A 38 -1.13 -3.14 -2.50
CA LEU A 38 -1.42 -1.99 -3.34
C LEU A 38 -2.53 -2.28 -4.34
N GLU A 39 -2.50 -3.44 -4.97
CA GLU A 39 -3.54 -3.79 -5.93
C GLU A 39 -4.90 -3.94 -5.27
N ARG A 40 -4.95 -4.59 -4.11
CA ARG A 40 -6.20 -4.75 -3.36
C ARG A 40 -6.71 -3.41 -2.87
N ALA A 41 -5.81 -2.55 -2.36
CA ALA A 41 -6.20 -1.24 -1.87
C ALA A 41 -6.73 -0.37 -3.01
N MET A 42 -6.09 -0.39 -4.17
CA MET A 42 -6.57 0.37 -5.32
C MET A 42 -7.94 -0.13 -5.79
N TYR A 43 -8.11 -1.45 -5.82
CA TYR A 43 -9.39 -2.03 -6.20
C TYR A 43 -10.50 -1.60 -5.24
N LEU A 44 -10.24 -1.71 -3.94
CA LEU A 44 -11.23 -1.32 -2.93
C LEU A 44 -11.50 0.17 -2.97
N TYR A 45 -10.49 0.97 -3.22
CA TYR A 45 -10.66 2.42 -3.32
C TYR A 45 -11.66 2.77 -4.42
N MET A 46 -11.65 2.02 -5.52
CA MET A 46 -12.55 2.29 -6.63
C MET A 46 -13.94 1.69 -6.44
N THR A 47 -14.06 0.59 -5.69
CA THR A 47 -15.30 -0.19 -5.66
C THR A 47 -16.01 -0.19 -4.32
N ASP A 48 -15.34 0.17 -3.23
CA ASP A 48 -15.91 0.15 -1.88
C ASP A 48 -15.98 1.57 -1.34
N GLU A 49 -17.18 2.14 -1.28
CA GLU A 49 -17.37 3.52 -0.82
C GLU A 49 -16.90 3.72 0.61
N SER A 50 -17.08 2.72 1.47
CA SER A 50 -16.65 2.81 2.85
C SER A 50 -15.13 2.88 2.96
N PHE A 51 -14.45 2.03 2.21
CA PHE A 51 -12.98 2.04 2.18
C PHE A 51 -12.45 3.36 1.61
N LYS A 52 -13.03 3.81 0.50
CA LYS A 52 -12.63 5.09 -0.11
C LYS A 52 -12.77 6.23 0.90
N ARG A 53 -13.91 6.27 1.61
CA ARG A 53 -14.15 7.33 2.59
C ARG A 53 -13.14 7.28 3.72
N THR A 54 -12.82 6.09 4.20
CA THR A 54 -11.82 5.91 5.25
C THR A 54 -10.46 6.43 4.81
N VAL A 55 -10.03 6.07 3.60
CA VAL A 55 -8.75 6.53 3.07
C VAL A 55 -8.75 8.04 2.88
N ASN A 56 -9.82 8.58 2.28
CA ASN A 56 -9.89 10.01 2.00
C ASN A 56 -9.90 10.86 3.27
N ASN A 57 -10.44 10.32 4.36
CA ASN A 57 -10.52 11.05 5.63
C ASN A 57 -9.30 10.81 6.52
N GLN A 58 -8.43 9.87 6.14
CA GLN A 58 -7.22 9.62 6.91
C GLN A 58 -6.20 10.72 6.67
N LEU A 59 -5.73 11.32 7.73
CA LEU A 59 -4.68 12.34 7.61
C LEU A 59 -3.33 11.66 7.49
N ASN A 60 -2.48 12.24 6.66
CA ASN A 60 -1.10 11.78 6.55
C ASN A 60 -0.38 12.07 7.86
N VAL A 61 0.33 11.09 8.37
CA VAL A 61 1.09 11.25 9.61
C VAL A 61 2.55 11.00 9.34
N LEU A 62 3.38 11.62 10.16
CA LEU A 62 4.80 11.32 10.15
C LEU A 62 5.00 10.14 11.08
N TYR A 63 5.28 8.99 10.50
CA TYR A 63 5.36 7.75 11.25
C TYR A 63 6.76 7.57 11.82
N SER A 64 6.88 7.47 13.13
CA SER A 64 8.17 7.31 13.78
C SER A 64 8.46 5.89 14.24
N GLY A 65 7.55 4.97 13.98
CA GLY A 65 7.71 3.57 14.31
C GLY A 65 6.71 3.11 15.35
N SER A 66 6.63 1.78 15.53
CA SER A 66 5.79 1.23 16.60
C SER A 66 6.40 1.51 17.95
N ILE A 67 5.57 1.71 18.90
CA ILE A 67 5.99 1.94 20.28
C ILE A 67 5.81 0.68 21.07
#